data_c62cf5f7a9d8505165dd73bfbb9ca985
#
_entry.id   c62cf5f7a9d8505165dd73bfbb9ca985
#
_cell.length_a   1.000
_cell.length_b   1.000
_cell.length_c   1.000
_cell.angle_alpha   90.00
_cell.angle_beta   90.00
_cell.angle_gamma   90.00
#
_symmetry.space_group_name_H-M   'P 1'
#
loop_
_entity.id
_entity.type
_entity.pdbx_description
1 polymer ?
#
loop_
_entity_poly.entity_id
_entity_poly.type
_entity_poly.pdbx_seq_one_letter_code
_entity_poly.pdbx_strand_id
1 'polypeptide(L)'
;MIRGRWLGPAVGLLAASVAFAAVKPVASHRGPRLDAVTLDIRHRVFHEFADQQRVKLNQTFVVGDTDLSARVVQYVPDFALDLKTHRIFSKSDHPENPAFKIIVWQKKVPQDTTWALLRMPPHFARKSMLAFRVVRVDFLDRPPIVAGAPNAAPSMPQGGGKP
;
A
#
# COMPACT_ATOMS: atom_id res chain seq x y z
N MET A 1 -25.01 -32.87 76.98
CA MET A 1 -25.31 -33.33 75.63
C MET A 1 -25.79 -32.15 74.84
N ILE A 2 -24.94 -31.49 74.02
CA ILE A 2 -25.28 -30.37 73.16
C ILE A 2 -24.71 -30.67 71.75
N ARG A 3 -25.58 -30.91 70.81
CA ARG A 3 -25.20 -31.15 69.40
C ARG A 3 -25.13 -29.82 68.70
N GLY A 4 -23.93 -29.42 68.37
CA GLY A 4 -23.69 -28.24 67.47
C GLY A 4 -23.87 -28.62 65.98
N ARG A 5 -24.79 -27.95 65.29
CA ARG A 5 -24.96 -28.03 63.83
C ARG A 5 -24.07 -26.96 63.17
N TRP A 6 -23.10 -27.40 62.42
CA TRP A 6 -22.28 -26.51 61.58
C TRP A 6 -23.00 -26.31 60.24
N LEU A 7 -23.37 -25.06 59.95
CA LEU A 7 -23.84 -24.64 58.63
C LEU A 7 -22.62 -24.12 57.89
N GLY A 8 -22.16 -24.84 56.86
CA GLY A 8 -21.10 -24.38 55.95
C GLY A 8 -21.64 -23.35 54.93
N PRO A 9 -20.86 -22.32 54.54
CA PRO A 9 -21.27 -21.38 53.49
C PRO A 9 -21.09 -21.99 52.13
N ALA A 10 -22.16 -21.94 51.33
CA ALA A 10 -22.16 -22.27 49.92
C ALA A 10 -21.41 -21.18 49.11
N VAL A 11 -20.26 -21.52 48.57
CA VAL A 11 -19.52 -20.65 47.64
C VAL A 11 -20.17 -20.78 46.24
N GLY A 12 -20.92 -19.77 45.88
CA GLY A 12 -21.47 -19.68 44.51
C GLY A 12 -20.37 -19.30 43.49
N LEU A 13 -20.06 -20.18 42.57
CA LEU A 13 -19.16 -19.92 41.44
C LEU A 13 -19.90 -19.08 40.42
N LEU A 14 -19.58 -17.78 40.30
CA LEU A 14 -20.01 -16.91 39.22
C LEU A 14 -19.17 -17.22 37.95
N ALA A 15 -19.71 -17.96 37.02
CA ALA A 15 -19.12 -18.14 35.70
C ALA A 15 -19.30 -16.87 34.86
N ALA A 16 -18.25 -16.09 34.73
CA ALA A 16 -18.20 -14.96 33.80
C ALA A 16 -18.07 -15.46 32.38
N SER A 17 -19.15 -15.40 31.61
CA SER A 17 -19.16 -15.67 30.17
C SER A 17 -18.44 -14.54 29.44
N VAL A 18 -17.22 -14.77 28.95
CA VAL A 18 -16.51 -13.86 28.09
C VAL A 18 -17.14 -13.98 26.68
N ALA A 19 -17.94 -13.01 26.29
CA ALA A 19 -18.45 -12.90 24.93
C ALA A 19 -17.29 -12.51 24.01
N PHE A 20 -16.80 -13.44 23.20
CA PHE A 20 -15.92 -13.14 22.07
C PHE A 20 -16.70 -12.33 21.05
N ALA A 21 -16.41 -11.02 20.99
CA ALA A 21 -16.92 -10.19 19.90
C ALA A 21 -16.36 -10.76 18.58
N ALA A 22 -17.24 -11.24 17.71
CA ALA A 22 -16.89 -11.69 16.37
C ALA A 22 -16.25 -10.52 15.61
N VAL A 23 -14.95 -10.65 15.31
CA VAL A 23 -14.24 -9.73 14.43
C VAL A 23 -14.95 -9.79 13.08
N LYS A 24 -15.58 -8.68 12.67
CA LYS A 24 -16.19 -8.56 11.34
C LYS A 24 -15.09 -8.86 10.31
N PRO A 25 -15.32 -9.80 9.34
CA PRO A 25 -14.36 -10.06 8.30
C PRO A 25 -14.11 -8.74 7.56
N VAL A 26 -12.84 -8.35 7.47
CA VAL A 26 -12.40 -7.22 6.65
C VAL A 26 -12.93 -7.46 5.25
N ALA A 27 -13.69 -6.50 4.72
CA ALA A 27 -14.29 -6.58 3.39
C ALA A 27 -13.20 -6.99 2.41
N SER A 28 -13.40 -8.08 1.68
CA SER A 28 -12.48 -8.55 0.66
C SER A 28 -12.26 -7.41 -0.34
N HIS A 29 -11.01 -6.96 -0.50
CA HIS A 29 -10.66 -5.96 -1.51
C HIS A 29 -11.15 -6.48 -2.88
N ARG A 30 -12.15 -5.81 -3.44
CA ARG A 30 -12.70 -6.13 -4.77
C ARG A 30 -11.77 -5.70 -5.90
N GLY A 31 -10.70 -4.98 -5.59
CA GLY A 31 -9.74 -4.49 -6.56
C GLY A 31 -8.69 -5.53 -6.96
N PRO A 32 -7.94 -5.26 -8.04
CA PRO A 32 -6.85 -6.12 -8.50
C PRO A 32 -5.79 -6.34 -7.43
N ARG A 33 -5.27 -7.57 -7.35
CA ARG A 33 -4.26 -7.94 -6.36
C ARG A 33 -2.88 -7.49 -6.81
N LEU A 34 -2.32 -6.49 -6.12
CA LEU A 34 -0.97 -6.01 -6.36
C LEU A 34 0.06 -7.12 -6.10
N ASP A 35 0.99 -7.34 -7.05
CA ASP A 35 2.17 -8.18 -6.87
C ASP A 35 3.41 -7.32 -6.55
N ALA A 36 3.76 -6.39 -7.46
CA ALA A 36 4.93 -5.56 -7.30
C ALA A 36 4.78 -4.23 -8.04
N VAL A 37 5.65 -3.29 -7.72
CA VAL A 37 5.82 -2.04 -8.46
C VAL A 37 7.26 -1.88 -8.90
N THR A 38 7.48 -1.39 -10.12
CA THR A 38 8.80 -0.96 -10.60
C THR A 38 8.89 0.55 -10.48
N LEU A 39 9.91 1.00 -9.76
CA LEU A 39 10.18 2.40 -9.48
C LEU A 39 11.42 2.86 -10.25
N ASP A 40 11.35 4.02 -10.89
CA ASP A 40 12.51 4.80 -11.37
C ASP A 40 12.89 5.78 -10.26
N ILE A 41 14.16 5.77 -9.85
CA ILE A 41 14.66 6.51 -8.68
C ILE A 41 15.73 7.48 -9.16
N ARG A 42 15.58 8.74 -8.78
CA ARG A 42 16.50 9.82 -9.13
C ARG A 42 17.01 10.51 -7.88
N HIS A 43 18.23 11.04 -7.95
CA HIS A 43 18.85 11.76 -6.85
C HIS A 43 18.90 13.25 -7.14
N ARG A 44 18.62 14.10 -6.13
CA ARG A 44 18.53 15.57 -6.30
C ARG A 44 19.86 16.21 -6.66
N VAL A 45 20.94 15.73 -6.07
CA VAL A 45 22.28 16.32 -6.24
C VAL A 45 23.06 15.60 -7.35
N PHE A 46 22.96 14.27 -7.40
CA PHE A 46 23.64 13.46 -8.40
C PHE A 46 22.71 13.21 -9.60
N HIS A 47 22.75 14.11 -10.58
CA HIS A 47 21.83 14.11 -11.71
C HIS A 47 21.97 12.86 -12.60
N GLU A 48 23.19 12.30 -12.67
CA GLU A 48 23.47 11.05 -13.40
C GLU A 48 22.97 9.80 -12.67
N PHE A 49 22.60 9.93 -11.38
CA PHE A 49 22.09 8.80 -10.64
C PHE A 49 20.72 8.37 -11.17
N ALA A 50 20.67 7.12 -11.62
CA ALA A 50 19.45 6.45 -12.04
C ALA A 50 19.47 5.02 -11.51
N ASP A 51 18.44 4.66 -10.76
CA ASP A 51 18.25 3.30 -10.28
C ASP A 51 16.82 2.85 -10.59
N GLN A 52 16.64 1.58 -10.93
CA GLN A 52 15.34 1.01 -11.21
C GLN A 52 15.14 -0.26 -10.39
N GLN A 53 14.16 -0.23 -9.51
CA GLN A 53 13.90 -1.31 -8.56
C GLN A 53 12.48 -1.86 -8.74
N ARG A 54 12.36 -3.19 -8.83
CA ARG A 54 11.09 -3.92 -8.75
C ARG A 54 10.90 -4.41 -7.32
N VAL A 55 9.90 -3.90 -6.62
CA VAL A 55 9.70 -4.12 -5.19
C VAL A 55 8.27 -4.51 -4.86
N LYS A 56 8.09 -5.32 -3.81
CA LYS A 56 6.78 -5.66 -3.27
C LYS A 56 6.37 -4.68 -2.17
N LEU A 57 5.07 -4.61 -1.90
CA LEU A 57 4.56 -3.85 -0.76
C LEU A 57 5.21 -4.35 0.54
N ASN A 58 5.64 -3.41 1.40
CA ASN A 58 6.35 -3.64 2.66
C ASN A 58 7.75 -4.28 2.54
N GLN A 59 8.26 -4.49 1.33
CA GLN A 59 9.65 -4.91 1.12
C GLN A 59 10.59 -3.71 1.27
N THR A 60 11.64 -3.87 2.08
CA THR A 60 12.75 -2.90 2.15
C THR A 60 13.78 -3.24 1.08
N PHE A 61 14.29 -2.21 0.42
CA PHE A 61 15.36 -2.33 -0.59
C PHE A 61 16.41 -1.22 -0.40
N VAL A 62 17.62 -1.46 -0.86
CA VAL A 62 18.71 -0.48 -0.86
C VAL A 62 18.63 0.30 -2.17
N VAL A 63 18.89 1.60 -2.13
CA VAL A 63 18.82 2.49 -3.30
C VAL A 63 20.21 2.57 -3.93
N GLY A 64 20.41 1.87 -5.05
CA GLY A 64 21.70 1.78 -5.74
C GLY A 64 22.83 1.42 -4.77
N ASP A 65 24.01 2.03 -4.98
CA ASP A 65 25.18 1.85 -4.12
C ASP A 65 25.26 2.89 -3.00
N THR A 66 24.12 3.31 -2.46
CA THR A 66 24.04 4.33 -1.41
C THR A 66 23.81 3.71 -0.02
N ASP A 67 23.95 4.51 1.03
CA ASP A 67 23.56 4.15 2.40
C ASP A 67 22.05 4.39 2.68
N LEU A 68 21.28 4.68 1.62
CA LEU A 68 19.84 4.88 1.69
C LEU A 68 19.10 3.56 1.45
N SER A 69 18.07 3.34 2.23
CA SER A 69 17.11 2.25 2.02
C SER A 69 15.70 2.82 1.94
N ALA A 70 14.82 2.15 1.22
CA ALA A 70 13.44 2.57 1.05
C ALA A 70 12.48 1.40 1.20
N ARG A 71 11.21 1.71 1.46
CA ARG A 71 10.11 0.74 1.53
C ARG A 71 8.83 1.36 1.00
N VAL A 72 8.15 0.63 0.15
CA VAL A 72 6.78 0.95 -0.24
C VAL A 72 5.83 0.49 0.87
N VAL A 73 5.18 1.43 1.55
CA VAL A 73 4.35 1.13 2.74
C VAL A 73 2.85 1.19 2.47
N GLN A 74 2.43 1.81 1.36
CA GLN A 74 1.02 1.94 1.02
C GLN A 74 0.85 1.96 -0.49
N TYR A 75 -0.21 1.32 -0.96
CA TYR A 75 -0.71 1.36 -2.32
C TYR A 75 -2.08 2.04 -2.36
N VAL A 76 -2.27 2.95 -3.30
CA VAL A 76 -3.53 3.63 -3.58
C VAL A 76 -3.87 3.38 -5.06
N PRO A 77 -4.93 2.63 -5.38
CA PRO A 77 -5.26 2.26 -6.77
C PRO A 77 -5.56 3.46 -7.67
N ASP A 78 -6.36 4.38 -7.22
CA ASP A 78 -6.79 5.56 -7.99
C ASP A 78 -6.62 6.83 -7.16
N PHE A 79 -5.39 7.34 -7.18
CA PHE A 79 -4.95 8.47 -6.36
C PHE A 79 -5.79 9.72 -6.58
N ALA A 80 -6.25 10.29 -5.48
CA ALA A 80 -6.83 11.62 -5.39
C ALA A 80 -6.33 12.35 -4.14
N LEU A 81 -6.28 13.67 -4.23
CA LEU A 81 -5.94 14.57 -3.13
C LEU A 81 -7.14 15.48 -2.83
N ASP A 82 -7.62 15.44 -1.61
CA ASP A 82 -8.57 16.44 -1.10
C ASP A 82 -7.80 17.73 -0.80
N LEU A 83 -8.06 18.77 -1.57
CA LEU A 83 -7.37 20.06 -1.46
C LEU A 83 -7.68 20.82 -0.18
N LYS A 84 -8.82 20.53 0.48
CA LYS A 84 -9.22 21.18 1.74
C LYS A 84 -8.53 20.54 2.95
N THR A 85 -8.49 19.22 2.97
CA THR A 85 -7.96 18.46 4.12
C THR A 85 -6.53 17.97 3.89
N HIS A 86 -5.99 18.11 2.69
CA HIS A 86 -4.69 17.57 2.23
C HIS A 86 -4.57 16.05 2.43
N ARG A 87 -5.72 15.35 2.45
CA ARG A 87 -5.74 13.90 2.60
C ARG A 87 -5.69 13.21 1.25
N ILE A 88 -4.86 12.17 1.16
CA ILE A 88 -4.79 11.28 0.01
C ILE A 88 -5.77 10.14 0.23
N PHE A 89 -6.55 9.82 -0.81
CA PHE A 89 -7.51 8.73 -0.82
C PHE A 89 -7.59 8.09 -2.20
N SER A 90 -8.26 6.94 -2.31
CA SER A 90 -8.56 6.32 -3.59
C SER A 90 -9.98 6.65 -4.02
N LYS A 91 -10.17 7.10 -5.27
CA LYS A 91 -11.50 7.34 -5.85
C LYS A 91 -12.23 6.04 -6.16
N SER A 92 -11.48 5.00 -6.50
CA SER A 92 -12.02 3.69 -6.86
C SER A 92 -11.05 2.56 -6.50
N ASP A 93 -11.53 1.31 -6.57
CA ASP A 93 -10.70 0.10 -6.45
C ASP A 93 -9.99 -0.26 -7.77
N HIS A 94 -10.30 0.44 -8.87
CA HIS A 94 -9.64 0.26 -10.17
C HIS A 94 -8.35 1.07 -10.22
N PRO A 95 -7.23 0.50 -10.69
CA PRO A 95 -5.93 1.16 -10.69
C PRO A 95 -5.77 2.12 -11.89
N GLU A 96 -6.57 3.17 -11.96
CA GLU A 96 -6.51 4.15 -13.03
C GLU A 96 -5.33 5.13 -12.87
N ASN A 97 -5.02 5.52 -11.64
CA ASN A 97 -3.90 6.38 -11.31
C ASN A 97 -3.15 5.86 -10.07
N PRO A 98 -2.46 4.72 -10.19
CA PRO A 98 -1.74 4.11 -9.08
C PRO A 98 -0.73 5.04 -8.43
N ALA A 99 -0.74 5.06 -7.09
CA ALA A 99 0.23 5.79 -6.29
C ALA A 99 0.76 4.93 -5.14
N PHE A 100 2.01 5.16 -4.78
CA PHE A 100 2.71 4.40 -3.75
C PHE A 100 3.38 5.35 -2.76
N LYS A 101 3.08 5.17 -1.48
CA LYS A 101 3.75 5.87 -0.40
C LYS A 101 5.05 5.17 -0.07
N ILE A 102 6.14 5.93 -0.03
CA ILE A 102 7.48 5.43 0.18
C ILE A 102 8.09 6.13 1.39
N ILE A 103 8.69 5.36 2.29
CA ILE A 103 9.50 5.88 3.38
C ILE A 103 10.96 5.59 3.03
N VAL A 104 11.82 6.57 3.24
CA VAL A 104 13.27 6.50 3.02
C VAL A 104 13.98 6.58 4.36
N TRP A 105 14.98 5.73 4.56
CA TRP A 105 15.86 5.71 5.72
C TRP A 105 17.32 5.88 5.31
N GLN A 106 18.08 6.52 6.18
CA GLN A 106 19.54 6.50 6.14
C GLN A 106 20.05 5.90 7.46
N LYS A 107 20.85 4.84 7.38
CA LYS A 107 21.40 4.15 8.58
C LYS A 107 20.32 3.84 9.63
N LYS A 108 19.16 3.36 9.19
CA LYS A 108 17.96 3.03 10.02
C LYS A 108 17.22 4.24 10.60
N VAL A 109 17.62 5.47 10.31
CA VAL A 109 16.92 6.69 10.73
C VAL A 109 15.98 7.12 9.61
N PRO A 110 14.67 7.31 9.85
CA PRO A 110 13.75 7.84 8.84
C PRO A 110 14.18 9.25 8.40
N GLN A 111 14.31 9.46 7.10
CA GLN A 111 14.70 10.75 6.52
C GLN A 111 13.52 11.45 5.89
N ASP A 112 12.70 10.70 5.15
CA ASP A 112 11.64 11.28 4.37
C ASP A 112 10.48 10.30 4.13
N THR A 113 9.32 10.89 3.80
CA THR A 113 8.14 10.17 3.32
C THR A 113 7.64 10.86 2.06
N THR A 114 7.59 10.13 0.96
CA THR A 114 7.22 10.66 -0.36
C THR A 114 6.21 9.77 -1.07
N TRP A 115 5.75 10.21 -2.23
CA TRP A 115 4.83 9.47 -3.09
C TRP A 115 5.42 9.28 -4.48
N ALA A 116 5.31 8.08 -5.02
CA ALA A 116 5.52 7.78 -6.42
C ALA A 116 4.17 7.62 -7.11
N LEU A 117 3.98 8.32 -8.23
CA LEU A 117 2.74 8.31 -9.00
C LEU A 117 3.00 7.82 -10.42
N LEU A 118 2.02 7.13 -11.00
CA LEU A 118 2.14 6.60 -12.37
C LEU A 118 2.08 7.72 -13.42
N ARG A 119 1.19 8.69 -13.24
CA ARG A 119 0.90 9.73 -14.23
C ARG A 119 1.65 11.04 -14.01
N MET A 120 2.56 11.09 -13.04
CA MET A 120 3.36 12.28 -12.77
C MET A 120 4.86 11.98 -12.94
N PRO A 121 5.64 12.97 -13.43
CA PRO A 121 7.09 12.83 -13.47
C PRO A 121 7.67 12.68 -12.04
N PRO A 122 8.92 12.22 -11.91
CA PRO A 122 9.60 12.21 -10.62
C PRO A 122 9.62 13.63 -10.05
N HIS A 123 9.18 13.78 -8.81
CA HIS A 123 9.22 15.06 -8.13
C HIS A 123 9.91 14.90 -6.77
N PHE A 124 10.73 15.87 -6.44
CA PHE A 124 11.40 15.89 -5.15
C PHE A 124 10.49 16.57 -4.12
N ALA A 125 10.11 15.86 -3.08
CA ALA A 125 9.51 16.49 -1.91
C ALA A 125 10.49 17.51 -1.33
N ARG A 126 10.00 18.52 -0.61
CA ARG A 126 10.79 19.71 -0.21
C ARG A 126 12.14 19.38 0.43
N LYS A 127 12.20 18.32 1.24
CA LYS A 127 13.42 17.89 1.95
C LYS A 127 14.00 16.58 1.41
N SER A 128 13.38 15.98 0.39
CA SER A 128 13.83 14.68 -0.11
C SER A 128 15.07 14.81 -0.99
N MET A 129 16.00 13.90 -0.77
CA MET A 129 17.16 13.70 -1.66
C MET A 129 16.83 12.80 -2.84
N LEU A 130 15.77 12.01 -2.74
CA LEU A 130 15.32 11.08 -3.76
C LEU A 130 13.96 11.48 -4.32
N ALA A 131 13.78 11.25 -5.61
CA ALA A 131 12.48 11.27 -6.28
C ALA A 131 12.17 9.90 -6.85
N PHE A 132 10.93 9.50 -6.76
CA PHE A 132 10.44 8.21 -7.23
C PHE A 132 9.33 8.41 -8.25
N ARG A 133 9.37 7.62 -9.33
CA ARG A 133 8.31 7.54 -10.33
C ARG A 133 7.90 6.09 -10.51
N VAL A 134 6.61 5.84 -10.64
CA VAL A 134 6.12 4.52 -11.03
C VAL A 134 6.36 4.32 -12.53
N VAL A 135 7.06 3.24 -12.88
CA VAL A 135 7.29 2.84 -14.28
C VAL A 135 6.34 1.72 -14.67
N ARG A 136 6.10 0.78 -13.76
CA ARG A 136 5.27 -0.38 -14.00
C ARG A 136 4.61 -0.85 -12.71
N VAL A 137 3.36 -1.31 -12.81
CA VAL A 137 2.62 -1.95 -11.71
C VAL A 137 2.22 -3.34 -12.16
N ASP A 138 2.67 -4.36 -11.45
CA ASP A 138 2.35 -5.76 -11.71
C ASP A 138 1.24 -6.24 -10.77
N PHE A 139 0.33 -7.03 -11.32
CA PHE A 139 -0.79 -7.63 -10.58
C PHE A 139 -0.75 -9.15 -10.73
N LEU A 140 -1.34 -9.86 -9.76
CA LEU A 140 -1.45 -11.32 -9.79
C LEU A 140 -2.59 -11.82 -10.67
N ASP A 141 -3.57 -10.97 -10.94
CA ASP A 141 -4.87 -11.34 -11.52
C ASP A 141 -5.25 -10.52 -12.76
N ARG A 142 -4.34 -9.71 -13.30
CA ARG A 142 -4.54 -8.92 -14.51
C ARG A 142 -3.21 -8.52 -15.17
N PRO A 143 -3.24 -8.07 -16.43
CA PRO A 143 -2.06 -7.51 -17.11
C PRO A 143 -1.46 -6.32 -16.34
N PRO A 144 -0.13 -6.10 -16.44
CA PRO A 144 0.53 -4.98 -15.80
C PRO A 144 0.14 -3.64 -16.42
N ILE A 145 0.23 -2.57 -15.64
CA ILE A 145 0.12 -1.20 -16.13
C ILE A 145 1.52 -0.62 -16.27
N VAL A 146 1.83 -0.04 -17.44
CA VAL A 146 3.14 0.57 -17.74
C VAL A 146 2.96 2.06 -17.94
N ALA A 147 3.85 2.86 -17.34
CA ALA A 147 3.85 4.31 -17.51
C ALA A 147 4.10 4.67 -18.99
N GLY A 148 3.29 5.60 -19.54
CA GLY A 148 3.42 6.04 -20.92
C GLY A 148 2.84 5.08 -21.98
N ALA A 149 2.38 3.88 -21.60
CA ALA A 149 1.57 3.07 -22.50
C ALA A 149 0.20 3.74 -22.68
N PRO A 150 -0.32 3.90 -23.92
CA PRO A 150 -1.70 4.32 -24.09
C PRO A 150 -2.57 3.29 -23.38
N ASN A 151 -3.53 3.77 -22.57
CA ASN A 151 -4.52 2.88 -21.98
C ASN A 151 -5.12 2.08 -23.13
N ALA A 152 -4.91 0.76 -23.14
CA ALA A 152 -5.63 -0.11 -24.03
C ALA A 152 -7.12 0.13 -23.72
N ALA A 153 -7.81 0.81 -24.62
CA ALA A 153 -9.25 0.96 -24.55
C ALA A 153 -9.83 -0.46 -24.37
N PRO A 154 -10.83 -0.65 -23.50
CA PRO A 154 -11.48 -1.95 -23.41
C PRO A 154 -11.87 -2.35 -24.82
N SER A 155 -11.33 -3.48 -25.31
CA SER A 155 -11.68 -4.04 -26.59
C SER A 155 -13.19 -4.24 -26.60
N MET A 156 -13.89 -3.39 -27.38
CA MET A 156 -15.31 -3.60 -27.64
C MET A 156 -15.45 -5.00 -28.26
N PRO A 157 -16.40 -5.82 -27.81
CA PRO A 157 -16.67 -7.07 -28.48
C PRO A 157 -17.02 -6.74 -29.93
N GLN A 158 -16.23 -7.23 -30.85
CA GLN A 158 -16.54 -7.15 -32.30
C GLN A 158 -17.86 -7.89 -32.49
N GLY A 159 -18.90 -7.11 -32.75
CA GLY A 159 -20.19 -7.62 -33.13
C GLY A 159 -20.01 -8.51 -34.35
N GLY A 160 -20.23 -9.82 -34.18
CA GLY A 160 -20.23 -10.76 -35.27
C GLY A 160 -21.29 -10.35 -36.29
N GLY A 161 -20.83 -9.84 -37.43
CA GLY A 161 -21.66 -9.73 -38.63
C GLY A 161 -22.03 -11.16 -39.07
N LYS A 162 -23.32 -11.46 -39.04
CA LYS A 162 -23.87 -12.61 -39.72
C LYS A 162 -24.10 -12.28 -41.21
N PRO A 163 -23.86 -13.20 -42.12
CA PRO A 163 -24.12 -13.05 -43.55
C PRO A 163 -25.61 -12.93 -43.87
#